data_fa5b8c23655014bc3ce8b1cb21f4b8b2
#
_entry.id   fa5b8c23655014bc3ce8b1cb21f4b8b2
#
_cell.length_a   1.000
_cell.length_b   1.000
_cell.length_c   1.000
_cell.angle_alpha   90.00
_cell.angle_beta   90.00
_cell.angle_gamma   90.00
#
_symmetry.space_group_name_H-M   'P 1'
#
loop_
_entity.id
_entity.type
_entity.pdbx_description
1 polymer ?
#
loop_
_entity_poly.entity_id
_entity_poly.type
_entity_poly.pdbx_seq_one_letter_code
_entity_poly.pdbx_strand_id
1 'polypeptide(L)'
;MSAMPTDRTDQTMFARIPKLKSAVLGFVWVLLAAPLLIGWYVHAAATSSANAEAAYDLQPVINSENVPPLVMLVMSRDEQLYNKAYSDYTDLHEGEAGDPGVIDATYDDTFTYAGYFDSNLCYSYNSGSTSYNSASLGVQTGTGLFKADNAATGTNSHYCTSEWSGNFLNWLTMSRLDIVRRVLYGGLRSIDSATQTVLERASIPNDLHAWVKVYGGSDVASLTPFSYDASNPVSFCNASIYSGSGVPSTAPLMRVVRGNYSEWSATQDSQCNWHDTDGDSNNPSMSSGLGSKEYTVRVDVCDETGTLARESFCRQYTNTTTGVSTYKPAGLLQQYGEGGKMRFGLMTGSYADPRTGGRLRRNIGLFAGNGSDPTTCTTGDEVKLSDGTFCNQGAGVEGIVNTISRLKLVGWQSTTDGSSSGWKGD
;
A
#
# COMPACT_ATOMS: atom_id res chain seq x y z
N MET A 1 18.39 -5.43 61.94
CA MET A 1 18.66 -6.49 62.92
C MET A 1 19.11 -7.66 62.10
N SER A 2 20.38 -7.86 62.06
CA SER A 2 21.23 -8.78 62.83
C SER A 2 21.17 -10.17 62.20
N ALA A 3 22.17 -10.91 61.85
CA ALA A 3 23.59 -10.77 61.87
C ALA A 3 24.14 -12.05 61.16
N MET A 4 25.25 -11.92 60.48
CA MET A 4 26.23 -12.99 60.31
C MET A 4 26.74 -13.45 61.63
N PRO A 5 27.38 -14.63 61.78
CA PRO A 5 28.79 -14.75 61.49
C PRO A 5 29.26 -16.14 60.97
N THR A 6 30.32 -16.21 60.18
CA THR A 6 31.77 -16.52 60.44
C THR A 6 32.00 -17.95 61.00
N ASP A 7 32.84 -18.72 60.45
CA ASP A 7 34.27 -18.75 60.31
C ASP A 7 34.87 -20.14 60.69
N ARG A 8 36.01 -20.43 60.13
CA ARG A 8 37.22 -21.13 60.52
C ARG A 8 37.46 -22.58 60.05
N THR A 9 38.42 -22.63 59.13
CA THR A 9 39.80 -23.15 59.34
C THR A 9 39.94 -24.54 59.93
N ASP A 10 40.76 -25.43 59.61
CA ASP A 10 42.18 -25.39 59.27
C ASP A 10 42.74 -26.81 59.05
N GLN A 11 43.88 -26.82 58.38
CA GLN A 11 45.04 -27.72 58.57
C GLN A 11 45.09 -29.15 58.01
N THR A 12 45.88 -29.24 57.01
CA THR A 12 47.15 -29.98 56.85
C THR A 12 47.23 -31.44 57.25
N MET A 13 47.73 -32.26 56.36
CA MET A 13 49.00 -32.95 56.61
C MET A 13 49.54 -33.72 55.38
N PHE A 14 50.81 -33.52 55.15
CA PHE A 14 51.63 -34.24 54.19
C PHE A 14 51.67 -35.74 54.40
N ALA A 15 51.66 -36.51 53.32
CA ALA A 15 52.34 -37.82 53.30
C ALA A 15 52.73 -38.28 51.89
N ARG A 16 53.97 -38.14 51.60
CA ARG A 16 54.89 -39.04 50.85
C ARG A 16 54.47 -39.55 49.47
N ILE A 17 55.13 -39.02 48.48
CA ILE A 17 55.40 -39.64 47.18
C ILE A 17 56.25 -40.86 47.30
N PRO A 18 55.97 -41.98 46.70
CA PRO A 18 56.92 -42.59 45.83
C PRO A 18 56.35 -43.22 44.56
N LYS A 19 57.14 -43.21 43.54
CA LYS A 19 57.09 -43.89 42.22
C LYS A 19 56.85 -43.01 41.00
N LEU A 20 57.87 -42.27 40.78
CA LEU A 20 58.01 -41.37 39.60
C LEU A 20 58.46 -42.12 38.33
N LYS A 21 58.35 -43.42 38.19
CA LYS A 21 58.79 -44.16 36.98
C LYS A 21 57.67 -44.73 36.11
N SER A 22 56.48 -44.89 36.60
CA SER A 22 55.31 -45.32 35.77
C SER A 22 54.59 -44.18 35.10
N ALA A 23 54.65 -42.97 35.63
CA ALA A 23 53.95 -41.83 35.11
C ALA A 23 54.56 -41.26 33.81
N VAL A 24 55.87 -41.39 33.65
CA VAL A 24 56.55 -40.83 32.47
C VAL A 24 56.29 -41.67 31.22
N LEU A 25 56.21 -43.02 31.33
CA LEU A 25 55.86 -43.85 30.16
C LEU A 25 54.39 -43.67 29.72
N GLY A 26 53.46 -43.49 30.67
CA GLY A 26 52.07 -43.22 30.36
C GLY A 26 51.85 -41.88 29.67
N PHE A 27 52.61 -40.87 30.08
CA PHE A 27 52.53 -39.51 29.50
C PHE A 27 53.06 -39.45 28.08
N VAL A 28 54.11 -40.21 27.77
CA VAL A 28 54.68 -40.30 26.42
C VAL A 28 53.73 -40.97 25.45
N TRP A 29 53.01 -42.04 25.89
CA TRP A 29 51.96 -42.68 25.05
C TRP A 29 50.75 -41.79 24.82
N VAL A 30 50.33 -41.00 25.82
CA VAL A 30 49.22 -40.06 25.66
C VAL A 30 49.61 -38.92 24.72
N LEU A 31 50.88 -38.43 24.80
CA LEU A 31 51.34 -37.37 23.92
C LEU A 31 51.61 -37.83 22.47
N LEU A 32 51.86 -39.12 22.24
CA LEU A 32 52.00 -39.68 20.90
C LEU A 32 50.69 -40.17 20.31
N ALA A 33 49.74 -40.61 21.11
CA ALA A 33 48.42 -41.07 20.65
C ALA A 33 47.44 -39.93 20.43
N ALA A 34 47.55 -38.84 21.19
CA ALA A 34 46.64 -37.69 21.06
C ALA A 34 46.69 -37.02 19.67
N PRO A 35 47.85 -36.73 19.06
CA PRO A 35 47.86 -36.17 17.72
C PRO A 35 47.37 -37.10 16.63
N LEU A 36 47.53 -38.44 16.82
CA LEU A 36 46.98 -39.43 15.88
C LEU A 36 45.46 -39.54 15.99
N LEU A 37 44.88 -39.46 17.17
CA LEU A 37 43.43 -39.46 17.39
C LEU A 37 42.81 -38.14 16.94
N ILE A 38 43.49 -36.99 17.18
CA ILE A 38 43.03 -35.68 16.71
C ILE A 38 43.14 -35.63 15.19
N GLY A 39 44.21 -36.14 14.60
CA GLY A 39 44.36 -36.21 13.15
C GLY A 39 43.30 -37.09 12.50
N TRP A 40 42.92 -38.19 13.14
CA TRP A 40 41.87 -39.07 12.64
C TRP A 40 40.46 -38.44 12.82
N TYR A 41 40.24 -37.72 13.92
CA TYR A 41 38.98 -36.99 14.16
C TYR A 41 38.83 -35.81 13.21
N VAL A 42 39.89 -35.06 12.95
CA VAL A 42 39.89 -33.95 11.97
C VAL A 42 39.73 -34.50 10.56
N HIS A 43 40.32 -35.66 10.24
CA HIS A 43 40.16 -36.25 8.91
C HIS A 43 38.74 -36.84 8.73
N ALA A 44 38.16 -37.45 9.75
CA ALA A 44 36.78 -37.93 9.73
C ALA A 44 35.75 -36.77 9.70
N ALA A 45 36.05 -35.67 10.38
CA ALA A 45 35.21 -34.47 10.33
C ALA A 45 35.33 -33.76 8.96
N ALA A 46 36.54 -33.72 8.38
CA ALA A 46 36.74 -33.14 7.06
C ALA A 46 36.10 -33.98 5.94
N THR A 47 36.14 -35.31 6.06
CA THR A 47 35.44 -36.18 5.08
C THR A 47 33.94 -36.16 5.24
N SER A 48 33.39 -35.94 6.46
CA SER A 48 31.96 -35.79 6.64
C SER A 48 31.44 -34.44 6.14
N SER A 49 32.20 -33.35 6.27
CA SER A 49 31.87 -32.05 5.70
C SER A 49 32.00 -32.05 4.18
N ALA A 50 33.03 -32.66 3.62
CA ALA A 50 33.22 -32.78 2.18
C ALA A 50 32.09 -33.67 1.55
N ASN A 51 31.65 -34.72 2.24
CA ASN A 51 30.52 -35.52 1.77
C ASN A 51 29.17 -34.82 1.96
N ALA A 52 29.04 -33.91 2.94
CA ALA A 52 27.87 -33.08 3.11
C ALA A 52 27.82 -31.96 2.03
N GLU A 53 28.95 -31.33 1.74
CA GLU A 53 29.06 -30.38 0.61
C GLU A 53 28.83 -31.08 -0.74
N ALA A 54 29.41 -32.26 -0.96
CA ALA A 54 29.15 -33.01 -2.18
C ALA A 54 27.70 -33.52 -2.29
N ALA A 55 27.02 -33.76 -1.16
CA ALA A 55 25.59 -34.10 -1.16
C ALA A 55 24.71 -32.87 -1.40
N TYR A 56 25.16 -31.66 -1.04
CA TYR A 56 24.50 -30.40 -1.42
C TYR A 56 24.80 -30.02 -2.86
N ASP A 57 25.97 -30.35 -3.41
CA ASP A 57 26.32 -30.16 -4.81
C ASP A 57 25.62 -31.19 -5.74
N LEU A 58 25.09 -32.26 -5.19
CA LEU A 58 24.08 -33.10 -5.86
C LEU A 58 22.69 -32.44 -5.78
N GLN A 59 22.62 -31.14 -6.01
CA GLN A 59 21.35 -30.56 -6.41
C GLN A 59 20.91 -31.37 -7.64
N PRO A 60 19.68 -31.90 -7.63
CA PRO A 60 19.14 -32.43 -8.87
C PRO A 60 19.36 -31.33 -9.90
N VAL A 61 19.86 -31.66 -11.05
CA VAL A 61 19.93 -30.76 -12.20
C VAL A 61 18.47 -30.50 -12.61
N ILE A 62 17.76 -29.82 -11.72
CA ILE A 62 16.57 -29.08 -12.09
C ILE A 62 17.18 -27.95 -12.90
N ASN A 63 17.04 -28.08 -14.21
CA ASN A 63 17.40 -27.04 -15.14
C ASN A 63 16.58 -25.81 -14.75
N SER A 64 17.09 -25.05 -13.78
CA SER A 64 16.42 -23.91 -13.14
C SER A 64 16.18 -22.77 -14.12
N GLU A 65 16.75 -22.86 -15.31
CA GLU A 65 16.57 -21.89 -16.39
C GLU A 65 15.14 -21.82 -16.94
N ASN A 66 14.30 -22.82 -16.66
CA ASN A 66 12.93 -22.89 -17.21
C ASN A 66 11.81 -22.90 -16.14
N VAL A 67 12.12 -22.82 -14.85
CA VAL A 67 11.09 -22.77 -13.81
C VAL A 67 10.90 -21.31 -13.37
N PRO A 68 9.78 -20.69 -13.71
CA PRO A 68 9.53 -19.31 -13.29
C PRO A 68 9.48 -19.21 -11.77
N PRO A 69 10.00 -18.13 -11.17
CA PRO A 69 9.93 -17.88 -9.75
C PRO A 69 8.50 -17.97 -9.22
N LEU A 70 8.34 -18.59 -8.06
CA LEU A 70 7.07 -18.74 -7.36
C LEU A 70 6.97 -17.70 -6.25
N VAL A 71 5.98 -16.83 -6.32
CA VAL A 71 5.80 -15.72 -5.38
C VAL A 71 4.46 -15.85 -4.67
N MET A 72 4.49 -16.00 -3.35
CA MET A 72 3.31 -15.91 -2.51
C MET A 72 3.21 -14.51 -1.89
N LEU A 73 2.21 -13.75 -2.28
CA LEU A 73 1.88 -12.49 -1.63
C LEU A 73 1.17 -12.80 -0.31
N VAL A 74 1.69 -12.25 0.78
CA VAL A 74 1.04 -12.33 2.09
C VAL A 74 0.62 -10.93 2.49
N MET A 75 -0.68 -10.69 2.57
CA MET A 75 -1.23 -9.36 2.75
C MET A 75 -2.03 -9.27 4.05
N SER A 76 -1.76 -8.24 4.83
CA SER A 76 -2.59 -7.87 5.97
C SER A 76 -3.96 -7.34 5.50
N ARG A 77 -4.94 -7.38 6.40
CA ARG A 77 -6.24 -6.72 6.29
C ARG A 77 -6.41 -5.66 7.38
N ASP A 78 -5.30 -5.09 7.80
CA ASP A 78 -5.22 -4.11 8.86
C ASP A 78 -5.94 -2.81 8.46
N GLU A 79 -6.66 -2.21 9.42
CA GLU A 79 -7.30 -0.91 9.23
C GLU A 79 -6.30 0.20 8.89
N GLN A 80 -5.05 0.06 9.29
CA GLN A 80 -3.98 1.02 8.97
C GLN A 80 -3.69 1.15 7.47
N LEU A 81 -4.11 0.19 6.66
CA LEU A 81 -4.05 0.31 5.19
C LEU A 81 -4.91 1.46 4.65
N TYR A 82 -5.92 1.86 5.40
CA TYR A 82 -6.85 2.93 5.01
C TYR A 82 -6.42 4.31 5.48
N ASN A 83 -5.38 4.42 6.28
CA ASN A 83 -4.80 5.70 6.65
C ASN A 83 -4.16 6.38 5.43
N LYS A 84 -4.01 7.72 5.52
CA LYS A 84 -3.31 8.51 4.50
C LYS A 84 -1.93 7.91 4.18
N ALA A 85 -1.59 7.86 2.90
CA ALA A 85 -0.31 7.31 2.45
C ALA A 85 0.86 8.20 2.84
N TYR A 86 0.66 9.50 2.77
CA TYR A 86 1.68 10.52 3.02
C TYR A 86 1.36 11.24 4.31
N SER A 87 2.27 11.10 5.29
CA SER A 87 2.12 11.72 6.60
C SER A 87 2.46 13.21 6.53
N ASP A 88 1.68 14.02 7.26
CA ASP A 88 1.99 15.43 7.47
C ASP A 88 2.82 15.61 8.76
N TYR A 89 3.40 14.56 9.28
CA TYR A 89 4.22 14.55 10.50
C TYR A 89 5.61 13.96 10.22
N THR A 90 6.02 13.87 8.97
CA THR A 90 7.33 13.36 8.58
C THR A 90 8.25 14.54 8.32
N ASP A 91 9.37 14.57 9.01
CA ASP A 91 10.49 15.41 8.64
C ASP A 91 11.13 14.83 7.38
N LEU A 92 10.86 15.45 6.25
CA LEU A 92 11.36 15.01 4.95
C LEU A 92 12.79 15.45 4.68
N HIS A 93 13.27 16.44 5.45
CA HIS A 93 14.60 17.03 5.33
C HIS A 93 15.47 16.80 6.58
N GLU A 94 15.24 15.72 7.30
CA GLU A 94 15.97 15.37 8.50
C GLU A 94 17.50 15.37 8.24
N GLY A 95 18.19 16.27 8.91
CA GLY A 95 19.65 16.40 8.82
C GLY A 95 20.15 17.49 7.87
N GLU A 96 19.28 18.28 7.24
CA GLU A 96 19.71 19.44 6.50
C GLU A 96 20.13 20.60 7.41
N ALA A 97 21.15 21.33 6.99
CA ALA A 97 21.68 22.45 7.78
C ALA A 97 20.68 23.61 7.78
N GLY A 98 20.04 23.85 8.91
CA GLY A 98 19.10 24.94 9.11
C GLY A 98 17.68 24.52 9.51
N ASP A 99 17.40 23.23 9.50
CA ASP A 99 16.11 22.64 9.84
C ASP A 99 16.17 21.52 10.90
N PRO A 100 16.80 21.73 12.07
CA PRO A 100 16.83 20.70 13.09
C PRO A 100 15.48 20.60 13.81
N GLY A 101 14.70 19.56 13.47
CA GLY A 101 13.49 19.21 14.19
C GLY A 101 12.24 20.02 13.81
N VAL A 102 12.23 20.65 12.67
CA VAL A 102 11.01 21.18 12.05
C VAL A 102 10.35 20.02 11.28
N ILE A 103 9.15 19.67 11.71
CA ILE A 103 8.36 18.65 11.02
C ILE A 103 7.81 19.28 9.73
N ASP A 104 8.19 18.72 8.58
CA ASP A 104 7.65 19.08 7.28
C ASP A 104 6.20 18.58 7.18
N ALA A 105 5.31 19.32 7.78
CA ALA A 105 3.88 19.00 7.82
C ALA A 105 3.15 19.39 6.54
N THR A 106 3.85 19.45 5.38
CA THR A 106 3.27 20.01 4.16
C THR A 106 3.74 19.29 2.90
N TYR A 107 3.12 19.64 1.78
CA TYR A 107 3.52 19.19 0.46
C TYR A 107 4.93 19.70 0.11
N ASP A 108 5.73 18.81 -0.43
CA ASP A 108 7.05 19.13 -0.97
C ASP A 108 7.08 18.86 -2.49
N ASP A 109 7.32 19.89 -3.28
CA ASP A 109 7.37 19.81 -4.74
C ASP A 109 8.57 18.99 -5.27
N THR A 110 9.61 18.81 -4.45
CA THR A 110 10.77 18.01 -4.85
C THR A 110 10.51 16.50 -4.79
N PHE A 111 9.47 16.08 -4.06
CA PHE A 111 9.05 14.70 -3.96
C PHE A 111 8.06 14.30 -5.04
N THR A 112 8.26 13.16 -5.66
CA THR A 112 7.28 12.52 -6.54
C THR A 112 6.39 11.59 -5.74
N TYR A 113 5.17 12.05 -5.44
CA TYR A 113 4.19 11.26 -4.69
C TYR A 113 3.52 10.24 -5.60
N ALA A 114 3.67 8.96 -5.31
CA ALA A 114 3.02 7.89 -6.06
C ALA A 114 1.50 7.86 -5.78
N GLY A 115 0.71 7.48 -6.78
CA GLY A 115 -0.73 7.34 -6.63
C GLY A 115 -1.44 7.02 -7.93
N TYR A 116 -2.71 7.37 -8.02
CA TYR A 116 -3.54 7.14 -9.20
C TYR A 116 -3.41 8.24 -10.25
N PHE A 117 -2.83 9.37 -9.88
CA PHE A 117 -2.52 10.47 -10.78
C PHE A 117 -1.07 10.40 -11.24
N ASP A 118 -0.80 10.74 -12.48
CA ASP A 118 0.59 10.90 -12.92
C ASP A 118 1.13 12.24 -12.41
N SER A 119 2.23 12.19 -11.69
CA SER A 119 2.81 13.38 -11.05
C SER A 119 3.26 14.45 -12.04
N ASN A 120 3.51 14.08 -13.29
CA ASN A 120 3.95 14.98 -14.35
C ASN A 120 2.80 15.51 -15.22
N LEU A 121 1.55 15.27 -14.83
CA LEU A 121 0.36 15.71 -15.57
C LEU A 121 -0.52 16.63 -14.72
N CYS A 122 -1.25 17.48 -15.42
CA CYS A 122 -2.28 18.34 -14.88
C CYS A 122 -3.66 17.77 -15.17
N TYR A 123 -4.57 17.91 -14.22
CA TYR A 123 -5.89 17.32 -14.28
C TYR A 123 -7.00 18.34 -14.16
N SER A 124 -7.92 18.33 -15.10
CA SER A 124 -9.21 18.99 -14.96
C SER A 124 -10.20 18.09 -14.20
N TYR A 125 -11.21 18.69 -13.58
CA TYR A 125 -12.27 17.97 -12.91
C TYR A 125 -13.60 18.20 -13.61
N ASN A 126 -14.21 17.12 -14.06
CA ASN A 126 -15.57 17.15 -14.60
C ASN A 126 -16.54 16.62 -13.53
N SER A 127 -17.38 17.50 -13.02
CA SER A 127 -18.39 17.14 -12.01
C SER A 127 -19.51 16.22 -12.55
N GLY A 128 -19.55 16.00 -13.85
CA GLY A 128 -20.65 15.25 -14.47
C GLY A 128 -22.00 15.97 -14.32
N SER A 129 -23.07 15.29 -14.64
CA SER A 129 -24.43 15.81 -14.44
C SER A 129 -24.91 15.53 -13.01
N THR A 130 -24.34 16.20 -12.02
CA THR A 130 -24.76 16.03 -10.64
C THR A 130 -25.70 17.14 -10.23
N SER A 131 -26.93 16.79 -9.94
CA SER A 131 -27.78 17.62 -9.14
C SER A 131 -27.32 17.50 -7.68
N TYR A 132 -26.78 18.59 -7.17
CA TYR A 132 -26.48 18.74 -5.76
C TYR A 132 -27.77 18.63 -4.95
N ASN A 133 -27.93 17.58 -4.14
CA ASN A 133 -29.10 17.43 -3.31
C ASN A 133 -28.78 17.89 -1.88
N SER A 134 -29.05 19.15 -1.59
CA SER A 134 -28.90 19.73 -0.25
C SER A 134 -29.76 19.05 0.83
N ALA A 135 -30.81 18.32 0.43
CA ALA A 135 -31.70 17.62 1.34
C ALA A 135 -31.14 16.26 1.81
N SER A 136 -30.12 15.72 1.13
CA SER A 136 -29.50 14.44 1.46
C SER A 136 -28.06 14.63 1.91
N LEU A 137 -27.84 15.42 2.94
CA LEU A 137 -26.52 15.57 3.57
C LEU A 137 -25.43 16.19 2.67
N GLY A 138 -25.79 16.88 1.61
CA GLY A 138 -24.83 17.60 0.75
C GLY A 138 -23.91 16.71 -0.07
N VAL A 139 -24.26 15.45 -0.25
CA VAL A 139 -23.43 14.46 -0.93
C VAL A 139 -23.64 14.54 -2.44
N GLN A 140 -22.59 14.72 -3.20
CA GLN A 140 -22.63 14.53 -4.64
C GLN A 140 -22.74 13.02 -4.95
N THR A 141 -23.92 12.58 -5.38
CA THR A 141 -24.11 11.24 -5.97
C THR A 141 -23.74 11.30 -7.45
N GLY A 142 -22.49 11.64 -7.77
CA GLY A 142 -22.17 11.93 -9.14
C GLY A 142 -21.12 11.04 -9.77
N THR A 143 -21.09 11.12 -11.09
CA THR A 143 -20.08 10.54 -11.97
C THR A 143 -18.87 11.44 -12.12
N GLY A 144 -18.65 12.39 -11.21
CA GLY A 144 -17.51 13.30 -11.25
C GLY A 144 -16.18 12.54 -11.29
N LEU A 145 -15.26 13.01 -12.13
CA LEU A 145 -13.94 12.41 -12.25
C LEU A 145 -12.89 13.44 -12.70
N PHE A 146 -11.66 13.16 -12.35
CA PHE A 146 -10.49 13.85 -12.87
C PHE A 146 -10.08 13.26 -14.22
N LYS A 147 -9.55 14.07 -15.09
CA LYS A 147 -8.98 13.65 -16.38
C LYS A 147 -7.72 14.46 -16.67
N ALA A 148 -6.68 13.79 -17.15
CA ALA A 148 -5.44 14.44 -17.57
C ALA A 148 -5.71 15.33 -18.78
N ASP A 149 -5.22 16.57 -18.73
CA ASP A 149 -5.47 17.60 -19.74
C ASP A 149 -4.16 18.16 -20.31
N ASN A 150 -3.19 18.46 -19.47
CA ASN A 150 -1.92 19.07 -19.86
C ASN A 150 -0.73 18.41 -19.16
N ALA A 151 0.45 18.59 -19.72
CA ALA A 151 1.69 18.25 -19.03
C ALA A 151 1.98 19.27 -17.94
N ALA A 152 2.43 18.79 -16.79
CA ALA A 152 2.87 19.67 -15.71
C ALA A 152 4.18 20.38 -16.06
N THR A 153 4.39 21.54 -15.47
CA THR A 153 5.51 22.44 -15.70
C THR A 153 6.31 22.68 -14.41
N GLY A 154 7.22 23.66 -14.43
CA GLY A 154 8.09 23.96 -13.30
C GLY A 154 9.36 23.10 -13.26
N THR A 155 10.24 23.38 -12.31
CA THR A 155 11.55 22.72 -12.21
C THR A 155 11.42 21.21 -12.01
N ASN A 156 10.43 20.80 -11.22
CA ASN A 156 10.17 19.39 -10.89
C ASN A 156 9.04 18.77 -11.73
N SER A 157 8.49 19.53 -12.71
CA SER A 157 7.37 19.12 -13.56
C SER A 157 6.11 18.74 -12.75
N HIS A 158 5.81 19.50 -11.69
CA HIS A 158 4.65 19.28 -10.83
C HIS A 158 3.66 20.44 -10.78
N TYR A 159 3.93 21.54 -11.50
CA TYR A 159 3.08 22.74 -11.51
C TYR A 159 2.11 22.77 -12.68
N CYS A 160 0.93 23.29 -12.42
CA CYS A 160 -0.18 23.40 -13.35
C CYS A 160 -0.75 24.83 -13.35
N THR A 161 -1.43 25.23 -14.43
CA THR A 161 -2.05 26.54 -14.52
C THR A 161 -3.56 26.38 -14.55
N SER A 162 -4.23 26.82 -13.47
CA SER A 162 -5.69 26.73 -13.31
C SER A 162 -6.24 25.29 -13.33
N GLU A 163 -5.39 24.31 -13.10
CA GLU A 163 -5.69 22.89 -13.06
C GLU A 163 -5.10 22.25 -11.79
N TRP A 164 -5.43 21.00 -11.55
CA TRP A 164 -4.89 20.24 -10.43
C TRP A 164 -3.58 19.58 -10.81
N SER A 165 -2.55 19.76 -10.00
CA SER A 165 -1.32 18.97 -10.10
C SER A 165 -1.57 17.51 -9.72
N GLY A 166 -1.17 16.57 -10.59
CA GLY A 166 -1.26 15.15 -10.28
C GLY A 166 -0.42 14.76 -9.07
N ASN A 167 0.76 15.36 -8.93
CA ASN A 167 1.62 15.14 -7.77
C ASN A 167 0.95 15.60 -6.48
N PHE A 168 0.33 16.77 -6.49
CA PHE A 168 -0.39 17.31 -5.35
C PHE A 168 -1.64 16.48 -5.01
N LEU A 169 -2.41 16.03 -6.02
CA LEU A 169 -3.55 15.15 -5.82
C LEU A 169 -3.14 13.82 -5.18
N ASN A 170 -2.00 13.23 -5.56
CA ASN A 170 -1.49 12.03 -4.92
C ASN A 170 -1.20 12.26 -3.43
N TRP A 171 -0.50 13.35 -3.10
CA TRP A 171 -0.23 13.72 -1.71
C TRP A 171 -1.51 13.95 -0.91
N LEU A 172 -2.51 14.63 -1.51
CA LEU A 172 -3.78 14.94 -0.84
C LEU A 172 -4.62 13.71 -0.55
N THR A 173 -4.77 12.79 -1.52
CA THR A 173 -5.93 11.90 -1.58
C THR A 173 -5.63 10.42 -1.41
N MET A 174 -4.39 9.97 -1.57
CA MET A 174 -4.08 8.54 -1.56
C MET A 174 -4.02 7.93 -0.16
N SER A 175 -4.64 6.77 0.00
CA SER A 175 -4.44 5.90 1.16
C SER A 175 -3.28 4.91 0.91
N ARG A 176 -2.78 4.30 1.99
CA ARG A 176 -1.75 3.25 1.87
C ARG A 176 -2.23 2.08 1.02
N LEU A 177 -3.51 1.72 1.11
CA LEU A 177 -4.10 0.66 0.27
C LEU A 177 -4.09 1.03 -1.21
N ASP A 178 -4.34 2.31 -1.54
CA ASP A 178 -4.27 2.77 -2.92
C ASP A 178 -2.86 2.63 -3.50
N ILE A 179 -1.84 2.93 -2.70
CA ILE A 179 -0.44 2.72 -3.12
C ILE A 179 -0.15 1.24 -3.34
N VAL A 180 -0.59 0.35 -2.44
CA VAL A 180 -0.44 -1.09 -2.61
C VAL A 180 -1.11 -1.56 -3.90
N ARG A 181 -2.36 -1.15 -4.16
CA ARG A 181 -3.10 -1.47 -5.38
C ARG A 181 -2.41 -0.93 -6.62
N ARG A 182 -1.93 0.30 -6.55
CA ARG A 182 -1.22 0.95 -7.66
C ARG A 182 0.05 0.20 -8.03
N VAL A 183 0.87 -0.18 -7.04
CA VAL A 183 2.12 -0.92 -7.25
C VAL A 183 1.87 -2.34 -7.76
N LEU A 184 0.89 -3.03 -7.18
CA LEU A 184 0.65 -4.44 -7.53
C LEU A 184 0.00 -4.61 -8.89
N TYR A 185 -1.08 -3.88 -9.21
CA TYR A 185 -1.87 -4.12 -10.42
C TYR A 185 -2.43 -2.87 -11.10
N GLY A 186 -1.89 -1.70 -10.77
CA GLY A 186 -2.24 -0.44 -11.44
C GLY A 186 -3.36 0.34 -10.80
N GLY A 187 -4.02 -0.15 -9.74
CA GLY A 187 -5.04 0.56 -8.98
C GLY A 187 -6.43 -0.09 -9.01
N LEU A 188 -7.32 0.39 -8.14
CA LEU A 188 -8.70 -0.05 -8.10
C LEU A 188 -9.50 0.54 -9.28
N ARG A 189 -9.95 -0.30 -10.17
CA ARG A 189 -10.75 0.11 -11.34
C ARG A 189 -12.25 0.07 -10.99
N SER A 190 -12.89 1.22 -10.92
CA SER A 190 -14.36 1.33 -10.77
C SER A 190 -15.08 1.22 -12.11
N ILE A 191 -14.42 1.58 -13.20
CA ILE A 191 -14.80 1.26 -14.58
C ILE A 191 -13.62 0.57 -15.24
N ASP A 192 -13.88 -0.57 -15.86
CA ASP A 192 -12.87 -1.34 -16.57
C ASP A 192 -13.48 -1.95 -17.85
N SER A 193 -13.46 -1.19 -18.92
CA SER A 193 -13.95 -1.58 -20.25
C SER A 193 -12.84 -1.43 -21.29
N ALA A 194 -13.03 -1.98 -22.47
CA ALA A 194 -12.08 -1.83 -23.57
C ALA A 194 -11.84 -0.35 -23.95
N THR A 195 -12.81 0.55 -23.67
CA THR A 195 -12.76 1.95 -24.10
C THR A 195 -12.55 2.95 -22.97
N GLN A 196 -12.65 2.53 -21.70
CA GLN A 196 -12.49 3.44 -20.56
C GLN A 196 -11.97 2.69 -19.34
N THR A 197 -11.10 3.34 -18.60
CA THR A 197 -10.66 2.88 -17.29
C THR A 197 -10.70 4.03 -16.29
N VAL A 198 -11.46 3.85 -15.22
CA VAL A 198 -11.53 4.82 -14.13
C VAL A 198 -10.97 4.19 -12.88
N LEU A 199 -9.92 4.78 -12.33
CA LEU A 199 -9.39 4.45 -11.01
C LEU A 199 -10.18 5.19 -9.94
N GLU A 200 -10.41 4.53 -8.81
CA GLU A 200 -11.15 5.06 -7.68
C GLU A 200 -10.38 4.83 -6.38
N ARG A 201 -10.24 5.88 -5.57
CA ARG A 201 -9.61 5.79 -4.25
C ARG A 201 -10.37 4.79 -3.37
N ALA A 202 -9.67 4.15 -2.42
CA ALA A 202 -10.29 3.33 -1.39
C ALA A 202 -11.37 4.12 -0.63
N SER A 203 -12.46 3.44 -0.27
CA SER A 203 -13.45 4.01 0.64
C SER A 203 -12.84 4.20 2.02
N ILE A 204 -12.89 5.42 2.52
CA ILE A 204 -12.40 5.81 3.84
C ILE A 204 -13.62 6.21 4.66
N PRO A 205 -13.97 5.48 5.72
CA PRO A 205 -15.08 5.88 6.59
C PRO A 205 -14.87 7.30 7.12
N ASN A 206 -15.98 8.03 7.32
CA ASN A 206 -15.95 9.36 7.92
C ASN A 206 -15.84 9.30 9.45
N ASP A 207 -14.92 8.47 9.92
CA ASP A 207 -14.49 8.25 11.29
C ASP A 207 -12.98 8.56 11.44
N LEU A 208 -12.30 7.95 12.36
CA LEU A 208 -10.87 8.17 12.63
C LEU A 208 -9.94 7.88 11.44
N HIS A 209 -10.44 7.34 10.34
CA HIS A 209 -9.65 7.11 9.12
C HIS A 209 -9.71 8.29 8.15
N ALA A 210 -10.73 9.15 8.24
CA ALA A 210 -10.78 10.37 7.46
C ALA A 210 -9.63 11.31 7.86
N TRP A 211 -9.16 12.11 6.94
CA TRP A 211 -8.09 13.06 7.22
C TRP A 211 -8.30 14.37 6.50
N VAL A 212 -7.85 15.44 7.15
CA VAL A 212 -7.71 16.76 6.55
C VAL A 212 -6.24 17.06 6.29
N LYS A 213 -5.98 17.77 5.20
CA LYS A 213 -4.69 18.42 4.90
C LYS A 213 -4.92 19.89 4.68
N VAL A 214 -4.07 20.72 5.26
CA VAL A 214 -4.14 22.19 5.12
C VAL A 214 -2.90 22.65 4.37
N TYR A 215 -3.12 23.41 3.29
CA TYR A 215 -2.02 23.93 2.50
C TYR A 215 -2.11 25.44 2.35
N GLY A 216 -1.05 26.13 2.77
CA GLY A 216 -0.93 27.59 2.73
C GLY A 216 0.25 28.11 1.91
N GLY A 217 0.89 27.25 1.10
CA GLY A 217 2.00 27.63 0.25
C GLY A 217 1.61 28.67 -0.79
N SER A 218 2.53 29.60 -1.09
CA SER A 218 2.31 30.64 -2.08
C SER A 218 2.11 30.12 -3.50
N ASP A 219 2.49 28.89 -3.73
CA ASP A 219 2.37 28.13 -4.99
C ASP A 219 1.05 27.37 -5.13
N VAL A 220 0.11 27.49 -4.19
CA VAL A 220 -1.21 26.83 -4.27
C VAL A 220 -1.92 27.05 -5.61
N ALA A 221 -1.74 28.22 -6.22
CA ALA A 221 -2.30 28.53 -7.54
C ALA A 221 -1.62 27.77 -8.70
N SER A 222 -0.45 27.20 -8.45
CA SER A 222 0.25 26.31 -9.39
C SER A 222 -0.01 24.82 -9.12
N LEU A 223 -0.70 24.49 -8.03
CA LEU A 223 -1.02 23.12 -7.61
C LEU A 223 -2.52 22.82 -7.72
N THR A 224 -3.33 23.86 -7.73
CA THR A 224 -4.81 23.78 -7.74
C THR A 224 -5.39 24.88 -8.62
N PRO A 225 -6.65 24.79 -9.03
CA PRO A 225 -7.33 25.88 -9.74
C PRO A 225 -7.71 27.06 -8.82
N PHE A 226 -7.21 27.11 -7.58
CA PHE A 226 -7.57 28.14 -6.60
C PHE A 226 -6.48 29.21 -6.48
N SER A 227 -6.90 30.46 -6.28
CA SER A 227 -5.97 31.56 -6.06
C SER A 227 -5.29 31.46 -4.68
N TYR A 228 -4.04 31.94 -4.60
CA TYR A 228 -3.35 32.11 -3.33
C TYR A 228 -3.98 33.22 -2.49
N ASP A 229 -4.08 32.98 -1.19
CA ASP A 229 -4.44 33.96 -0.18
C ASP A 229 -3.51 33.78 1.01
N ALA A 230 -2.70 34.78 1.30
CA ALA A 230 -1.72 34.74 2.41
C ALA A 230 -2.35 34.61 3.79
N SER A 231 -3.62 35.00 3.95
CA SER A 231 -4.33 34.97 5.22
C SER A 231 -5.17 33.70 5.42
N ASN A 232 -5.52 33.02 4.32
CA ASN A 232 -6.46 31.91 4.35
C ASN A 232 -5.93 30.74 3.52
N PRO A 233 -5.34 29.72 4.14
CA PRO A 233 -4.94 28.49 3.47
C PRO A 233 -6.15 27.76 2.89
N VAL A 234 -5.91 26.66 2.21
CA VAL A 234 -6.94 25.76 1.70
C VAL A 234 -6.90 24.46 2.51
N SER A 235 -8.06 24.04 3.00
CA SER A 235 -8.23 22.77 3.68
C SER A 235 -8.91 21.75 2.76
N PHE A 236 -8.38 20.53 2.77
CA PHE A 236 -8.81 19.38 1.96
C PHE A 236 -9.16 18.23 2.87
N CYS A 237 -10.43 17.89 2.99
CA CYS A 237 -10.88 16.78 3.85
C CYS A 237 -11.30 15.57 3.02
N ASN A 238 -10.76 14.41 3.35
CA ASN A 238 -10.94 13.16 2.63
C ASN A 238 -11.75 12.16 3.44
N ALA A 239 -12.88 11.74 2.91
CA ALA A 239 -13.75 10.73 3.51
C ALA A 239 -14.61 10.04 2.45
N SER A 240 -15.29 8.96 2.85
CA SER A 240 -16.44 8.38 2.15
C SER A 240 -17.62 8.44 3.09
N ILE A 241 -18.77 8.92 2.60
CA ILE A 241 -19.96 9.06 3.44
C ILE A 241 -20.69 7.74 3.54
N TYR A 242 -20.96 7.32 4.75
CA TYR A 242 -21.68 6.09 5.07
C TYR A 242 -23.12 6.41 5.51
N SER A 243 -24.07 5.73 4.94
CA SER A 243 -25.48 5.83 5.32
C SER A 243 -25.86 4.65 6.22
N GLY A 244 -25.45 4.67 7.48
CA GLY A 244 -25.98 3.79 8.54
C GLY A 244 -25.91 2.27 8.38
N SER A 245 -25.61 1.76 7.17
CA SER A 245 -25.62 0.33 6.86
C SER A 245 -24.22 -0.27 6.70
N GLY A 246 -23.17 0.49 7.00
CA GLY A 246 -21.79 0.04 6.88
C GLY A 246 -21.28 -0.09 5.43
N VAL A 247 -22.02 0.40 4.46
CA VAL A 247 -21.59 0.48 3.06
C VAL A 247 -21.52 1.95 2.66
N PRO A 248 -20.44 2.42 2.02
CA PRO A 248 -20.41 3.78 1.54
C PRO A 248 -21.53 4.02 0.54
N SER A 249 -22.30 5.06 0.75
CA SER A 249 -23.41 5.45 -0.12
C SER A 249 -22.94 6.25 -1.33
N THR A 250 -21.68 6.66 -1.34
CA THR A 250 -21.10 7.53 -2.37
C THR A 250 -19.72 7.08 -2.76
N ALA A 251 -19.27 7.51 -3.93
CA ALA A 251 -17.86 7.46 -4.30
C ALA A 251 -17.01 8.24 -3.27
N PRO A 252 -15.71 7.90 -3.11
CA PRO A 252 -14.82 8.60 -2.20
C PRO A 252 -14.76 10.10 -2.52
N LEU A 253 -14.88 10.94 -1.49
CA LEU A 253 -14.93 12.39 -1.61
C LEU A 253 -13.67 13.06 -1.06
N MET A 254 -13.27 14.15 -1.71
CA MET A 254 -12.41 15.19 -1.18
C MET A 254 -13.23 16.47 -1.10
N ARG A 255 -13.41 17.02 0.10
CA ARG A 255 -14.09 18.30 0.35
C ARG A 255 -13.05 19.41 0.47
N VAL A 256 -13.33 20.56 -0.13
CA VAL A 256 -12.35 21.65 -0.24
C VAL A 256 -12.96 22.95 0.23
N VAL A 257 -12.27 23.66 1.12
CA VAL A 257 -12.72 24.92 1.69
C VAL A 257 -11.56 25.90 1.88
N ARG A 258 -11.87 27.20 1.80
CA ARG A 258 -10.93 28.28 2.15
C ARG A 258 -10.90 28.48 3.65
N GLY A 259 -9.73 28.44 4.26
CA GLY A 259 -9.50 28.62 5.69
C GLY A 259 -8.70 27.47 6.30
N ASN A 260 -8.23 27.68 7.54
CA ASN A 260 -7.56 26.63 8.30
C ASN A 260 -8.59 25.84 9.10
N TYR A 261 -8.94 24.68 8.61
CA TYR A 261 -9.84 23.73 9.27
C TYR A 261 -9.12 22.43 9.59
N SER A 262 -7.94 22.53 10.23
CA SER A 262 -7.13 21.37 10.64
C SER A 262 -7.88 20.36 11.53
N GLU A 263 -8.89 20.84 12.28
CA GLU A 263 -9.71 20.03 13.17
C GLU A 263 -10.96 19.42 12.50
N TRP A 264 -11.18 19.66 11.21
CA TRP A 264 -12.33 19.12 10.47
C TRP A 264 -12.40 17.59 10.41
N SER A 265 -11.32 16.92 10.76
CA SER A 265 -11.24 15.47 10.93
C SER A 265 -10.79 15.04 12.33
N ALA A 266 -11.04 15.86 13.36
CA ALA A 266 -10.59 15.60 14.73
C ALA A 266 -11.64 14.90 15.62
N THR A 267 -12.86 14.74 15.13
CA THR A 267 -13.96 14.08 15.86
C THR A 267 -13.91 12.55 15.69
N GLN A 268 -14.63 11.84 16.57
CA GLN A 268 -14.66 10.38 16.54
C GLN A 268 -15.53 9.84 15.40
N ASP A 269 -16.55 10.58 15.00
CA ASP A 269 -17.49 10.27 13.94
C ASP A 269 -17.87 11.56 13.20
N SER A 270 -18.53 11.42 12.05
CA SER A 270 -18.98 12.57 11.25
C SER A 270 -17.84 13.46 10.74
N GLN A 271 -16.64 12.93 10.64
CA GLN A 271 -15.50 13.69 10.14
C GLN A 271 -15.71 14.17 8.71
N CYS A 272 -15.12 15.29 8.37
CA CYS A 272 -15.29 15.97 7.08
C CYS A 272 -16.75 16.42 6.78
N ASN A 273 -17.65 16.43 7.75
CA ASN A 273 -18.99 16.95 7.53
C ASN A 273 -18.99 18.48 7.39
N TRP A 274 -20.00 18.99 6.72
CA TRP A 274 -20.23 20.40 6.66
C TRP A 274 -21.03 20.85 7.89
N HIS A 275 -20.75 22.06 8.39
CA HIS A 275 -21.55 22.69 9.46
C HIS A 275 -23.05 22.65 9.17
N ASP A 276 -23.41 22.91 7.92
CA ASP A 276 -24.80 22.90 7.44
C ASP A 276 -25.47 21.52 7.57
N THR A 277 -24.70 20.47 7.81
CA THR A 277 -25.19 19.10 7.92
C THR A 277 -25.35 18.64 9.37
N ASP A 278 -24.39 18.95 10.23
CA ASP A 278 -24.35 18.46 11.61
C ASP A 278 -24.45 19.56 12.68
N GLY A 279 -24.38 20.83 12.28
CA GLY A 279 -24.48 21.98 13.17
C GLY A 279 -23.23 22.25 14.02
N ASP A 280 -22.14 21.50 13.81
CA ASP A 280 -20.88 21.72 14.52
C ASP A 280 -20.22 23.02 14.03
N SER A 281 -20.07 23.98 14.93
CA SER A 281 -19.50 25.29 14.63
C SER A 281 -18.00 25.25 14.29
N ASN A 282 -17.30 24.16 14.58
CA ASN A 282 -15.89 23.96 14.20
C ASN A 282 -15.76 23.51 12.77
N ASN A 283 -16.84 22.98 12.18
CA ASN A 283 -16.86 22.56 10.79
C ASN A 283 -17.12 23.76 9.86
N PRO A 284 -16.52 23.76 8.66
CA PRO A 284 -16.78 24.82 7.70
C PRO A 284 -18.20 24.77 7.16
N SER A 285 -18.79 25.94 6.90
CA SER A 285 -20.04 25.99 6.13
C SER A 285 -19.76 25.64 4.67
N MET A 286 -20.69 24.95 4.06
CA MET A 286 -20.65 24.59 2.63
C MET A 286 -20.58 25.83 1.72
N SER A 287 -21.08 26.98 2.17
CA SER A 287 -20.98 28.26 1.45
C SER A 287 -19.53 28.72 1.29
N SER A 288 -18.61 28.28 2.16
CA SER A 288 -17.18 28.56 2.10
C SER A 288 -16.39 27.61 1.19
N GLY A 289 -17.04 26.60 0.63
CA GLY A 289 -16.41 25.61 -0.25
C GLY A 289 -15.88 26.22 -1.55
N LEU A 290 -14.77 25.68 -2.03
CA LEU A 290 -14.07 26.11 -3.24
C LEU A 290 -14.39 25.22 -4.45
N GLY A 291 -14.55 25.85 -5.60
CA GLY A 291 -14.83 25.16 -6.85
C GLY A 291 -16.08 24.29 -6.79
N SER A 292 -15.93 23.00 -7.08
CA SER A 292 -17.01 22.01 -6.94
C SER A 292 -17.36 21.70 -5.47
N LYS A 293 -16.61 22.21 -4.50
CA LYS A 293 -16.72 21.98 -3.05
C LYS A 293 -16.47 20.51 -2.66
N GLU A 294 -17.03 19.58 -3.39
CA GLU A 294 -16.89 18.13 -3.25
C GLU A 294 -16.39 17.56 -4.57
N TYR A 295 -15.31 16.84 -4.49
CA TYR A 295 -14.63 16.19 -5.61
C TYR A 295 -14.66 14.67 -5.36
N THR A 296 -15.25 13.91 -6.27
CA THR A 296 -15.10 12.46 -6.24
C THR A 296 -13.67 12.10 -6.63
N VAL A 297 -12.98 11.33 -5.79
CA VAL A 297 -11.59 10.93 -6.04
C VAL A 297 -11.58 9.74 -6.98
N ARG A 298 -11.89 10.04 -8.23
CA ARG A 298 -11.91 9.13 -9.37
C ARG A 298 -11.16 9.78 -10.52
N VAL A 299 -10.39 9.01 -11.26
CA VAL A 299 -9.61 9.53 -12.37
C VAL A 299 -9.76 8.63 -13.59
N ASP A 300 -10.09 9.23 -14.73
CA ASP A 300 -10.06 8.58 -16.04
C ASP A 300 -8.61 8.50 -16.52
N VAL A 301 -8.13 7.31 -16.75
CA VAL A 301 -6.72 7.06 -17.03
C VAL A 301 -6.54 6.27 -18.31
N CYS A 302 -5.37 6.42 -18.93
CA CYS A 302 -4.98 5.69 -20.13
C CYS A 302 -5.91 5.96 -21.33
N ASP A 303 -6.51 7.13 -21.38
CA ASP A 303 -7.39 7.52 -22.50
C ASP A 303 -6.61 7.58 -23.82
N GLU A 304 -7.21 7.02 -24.86
CA GLU A 304 -6.61 6.96 -26.21
C GLU A 304 -6.96 8.19 -27.07
N THR A 305 -7.97 8.95 -26.68
CA THR A 305 -8.56 10.01 -27.50
C THR A 305 -7.86 11.36 -27.37
N GLY A 306 -6.96 11.50 -26.38
CA GLY A 306 -6.26 12.75 -26.10
C GLY A 306 -5.02 12.97 -26.97
N THR A 307 -4.66 14.24 -27.17
CA THR A 307 -3.37 14.64 -27.76
C THR A 307 -2.22 14.64 -26.76
N LEU A 308 -2.56 14.44 -25.49
CA LEU A 308 -1.63 14.40 -24.37
C LEU A 308 -0.91 13.05 -24.31
N ALA A 309 0.32 13.08 -23.81
CA ALA A 309 1.00 11.84 -23.45
C ALA A 309 0.17 11.15 -22.34
N ARG A 310 -0.05 9.85 -22.51
CA ARG A 310 -0.72 9.02 -21.49
C ARG A 310 0.09 8.99 -20.20
N GLU A 311 -0.60 8.71 -19.13
CA GLU A 311 0.07 8.46 -17.85
C GLU A 311 1.17 7.40 -18.01
N SER A 312 2.29 7.64 -17.37
CA SER A 312 3.52 6.82 -17.47
C SER A 312 3.34 5.35 -17.09
N PHE A 313 2.28 5.06 -16.36
CA PHE A 313 1.94 3.72 -15.91
C PHE A 313 0.99 2.94 -16.83
N CYS A 314 0.60 3.50 -17.95
CA CYS A 314 -0.28 2.85 -18.91
C CYS A 314 0.50 1.86 -19.77
N ARG A 315 0.03 0.62 -19.79
CA ARG A 315 0.56 -0.45 -20.63
C ARG A 315 -0.34 -0.73 -21.81
N GLN A 316 0.24 -0.91 -22.96
CA GLN A 316 -0.47 -1.27 -24.19
C GLN A 316 -0.81 -2.77 -24.20
N TYR A 317 -2.05 -3.06 -24.56
CA TYR A 317 -2.55 -4.38 -24.91
C TYR A 317 -3.06 -4.34 -26.35
N THR A 318 -2.71 -5.35 -27.15
CA THR A 318 -3.12 -5.40 -28.56
C THR A 318 -3.89 -6.69 -28.79
N ASN A 319 -5.11 -6.56 -29.25
CA ASN A 319 -5.91 -7.69 -29.69
C ASN A 319 -5.31 -8.22 -31.01
N THR A 320 -4.72 -9.39 -30.96
CA THR A 320 -4.04 -9.99 -32.11
C THR A 320 -4.98 -10.38 -33.26
N THR A 321 -6.28 -10.51 -32.98
CA THR A 321 -7.30 -10.86 -33.99
C THR A 321 -7.81 -9.61 -34.72
N THR A 322 -8.03 -8.51 -34.00
CA THR A 322 -8.60 -7.27 -34.58
C THR A 322 -7.56 -6.21 -34.87
N GLY A 323 -6.36 -6.30 -34.31
CA GLY A 323 -5.31 -5.29 -34.38
C GLY A 323 -5.57 -4.05 -33.51
N VAL A 324 -6.67 -4.02 -32.76
CA VAL A 324 -7.02 -2.90 -31.89
C VAL A 324 -6.14 -2.92 -30.64
N SER A 325 -5.56 -1.78 -30.33
CA SER A 325 -4.78 -1.57 -29.12
C SER A 325 -5.60 -0.83 -28.07
N THR A 326 -5.48 -1.23 -26.82
CA THR A 326 -6.03 -0.57 -25.63
C THR A 326 -4.91 -0.29 -24.65
N TYR A 327 -5.11 0.68 -23.78
CA TYR A 327 -4.13 1.02 -22.73
C TYR A 327 -4.77 0.89 -21.36
N LYS A 328 -4.04 0.27 -20.43
CA LYS A 328 -4.53 0.00 -19.07
C LYS A 328 -3.45 0.31 -18.04
N PRO A 329 -3.83 0.86 -16.87
CA PRO A 329 -2.88 1.00 -15.78
C PRO A 329 -2.40 -0.38 -15.34
N ALA A 330 -1.08 -0.51 -15.21
CA ALA A 330 -0.43 -1.78 -14.89
C ALA A 330 0.50 -1.63 -13.68
N GLY A 331 0.71 -2.74 -12.99
CA GLY A 331 1.65 -2.86 -11.88
C GLY A 331 2.56 -4.07 -12.06
N LEU A 332 3.21 -4.46 -10.96
CA LEU A 332 4.19 -5.54 -10.95
C LEU A 332 3.60 -6.90 -11.36
N LEU A 333 2.32 -7.14 -11.02
CA LEU A 333 1.66 -8.41 -11.37
C LEU A 333 1.51 -8.57 -12.89
N GLN A 334 1.15 -7.50 -13.60
CA GLN A 334 1.12 -7.52 -15.06
C GLN A 334 2.54 -7.61 -15.64
N GLN A 335 3.47 -6.81 -15.10
CA GLN A 335 4.83 -6.74 -15.62
C GLN A 335 5.57 -8.08 -15.58
N TYR A 336 5.37 -8.84 -14.52
CA TYR A 336 6.08 -10.09 -14.27
C TYR A 336 5.21 -11.34 -14.40
N GLY A 337 3.90 -11.23 -14.26
CA GLY A 337 2.97 -12.35 -14.31
C GLY A 337 2.44 -12.66 -15.70
N GLU A 338 2.25 -11.64 -16.53
CA GLU A 338 1.91 -11.84 -17.93
C GLU A 338 3.13 -12.37 -18.69
N GLY A 339 2.90 -13.38 -19.53
CA GLY A 339 3.98 -14.09 -20.20
C GLY A 339 4.75 -15.09 -19.33
N GLY A 340 4.28 -15.36 -18.12
CA GLY A 340 4.76 -16.44 -17.27
C GLY A 340 6.15 -16.27 -16.65
N LYS A 341 6.70 -15.04 -16.64
CA LYS A 341 8.02 -14.75 -16.03
C LYS A 341 8.06 -15.08 -14.55
N MET A 342 6.96 -14.87 -13.84
CA MET A 342 6.74 -15.26 -12.45
C MET A 342 5.35 -15.82 -12.28
N ARG A 343 5.15 -16.65 -11.25
CA ARG A 343 3.85 -17.16 -10.84
C ARG A 343 3.50 -16.59 -9.48
N PHE A 344 2.26 -16.15 -9.33
CA PHE A 344 1.79 -15.46 -8.14
C PHE A 344 0.67 -16.23 -7.44
N GLY A 345 0.67 -16.16 -6.11
CA GLY A 345 -0.42 -16.57 -5.24
C GLY A 345 -0.72 -15.51 -4.21
N LEU A 346 -1.83 -15.62 -3.51
CA LEU A 346 -2.25 -14.69 -2.47
C LEU A 346 -2.73 -15.40 -1.22
N MET A 347 -2.22 -14.98 -0.08
CA MET A 347 -2.71 -15.30 1.24
C MET A 347 -3.07 -14.00 1.98
N THR A 348 -4.18 -13.98 2.69
CA THR A 348 -4.60 -12.84 3.53
C THR A 348 -4.84 -13.28 4.95
N GLY A 349 -4.89 -12.33 5.90
CA GLY A 349 -5.38 -12.60 7.24
C GLY A 349 -6.81 -13.17 7.23
N SER A 350 -7.17 -13.92 8.27
CA SER A 350 -8.54 -14.44 8.45
C SER A 350 -9.50 -13.32 8.89
N TYR A 351 -10.80 -13.53 8.64
CA TYR A 351 -11.82 -12.48 8.85
C TYR A 351 -12.24 -12.26 10.29
N ALA A 352 -12.40 -13.34 11.04
CA ALA A 352 -13.08 -13.27 12.33
C ALA A 352 -12.14 -12.90 13.49
N ASP A 353 -10.89 -13.30 13.40
CA ASP A 353 -9.88 -13.02 14.41
C ASP A 353 -8.50 -12.91 13.74
N PRO A 354 -7.89 -11.73 13.73
CA PRO A 354 -6.58 -11.52 13.10
C PRO A 354 -5.47 -12.37 13.72
N ARG A 355 -5.69 -12.94 14.91
CA ARG A 355 -4.74 -13.80 15.62
C ARG A 355 -4.85 -15.27 15.24
N THR A 356 -5.86 -15.69 14.49
CA THR A 356 -6.19 -17.12 14.25
C THR A 356 -5.67 -17.67 12.93
N GLY A 357 -4.84 -16.96 12.21
CA GLY A 357 -4.16 -17.47 11.01
C GLY A 357 -4.51 -16.75 9.72
N GLY A 358 -4.09 -17.34 8.60
CA GLY A 358 -4.29 -16.80 7.26
C GLY A 358 -5.24 -17.64 6.42
N ARG A 359 -5.78 -17.04 5.37
CA ARG A 359 -6.58 -17.70 4.36
C ARG A 359 -5.87 -17.64 3.01
N LEU A 360 -5.66 -18.80 2.38
CA LEU A 360 -5.22 -18.87 1.00
C LEU A 360 -6.37 -18.41 0.10
N ARG A 361 -6.11 -17.35 -0.67
CA ARG A 361 -7.08 -16.74 -1.59
C ARG A 361 -6.85 -17.18 -3.02
N ARG A 362 -5.60 -17.39 -3.37
CA ARG A 362 -5.18 -17.82 -4.69
C ARG A 362 -3.96 -18.73 -4.56
N ASN A 363 -4.04 -19.91 -5.13
CA ASN A 363 -2.86 -20.78 -5.31
C ASN A 363 -1.84 -20.11 -6.24
N ILE A 364 -0.57 -20.43 -6.05
CA ILE A 364 0.48 -19.96 -6.97
C ILE A 364 0.20 -20.52 -8.37
N GLY A 365 0.09 -19.64 -9.34
CA GLY A 365 -0.23 -19.99 -10.72
C GLY A 365 0.11 -18.86 -11.68
N LEU A 366 -0.19 -19.08 -12.96
CA LEU A 366 -0.07 -18.04 -13.98
C LEU A 366 -1.03 -16.89 -13.68
N PHE A 367 -0.58 -15.66 -13.88
CA PHE A 367 -1.40 -14.46 -13.70
C PHE A 367 -2.38 -14.30 -14.89
N ALA A 368 -1.95 -14.64 -16.09
CA ALA A 368 -2.76 -14.58 -17.29
C ALA A 368 -2.28 -15.61 -18.31
N GLY A 369 -3.13 -15.96 -19.30
CA GLY A 369 -2.80 -16.87 -20.39
C GLY A 369 -2.92 -18.33 -20.00
N ASN A 370 -3.83 -18.68 -19.08
CA ASN A 370 -4.15 -20.07 -18.75
C ASN A 370 -4.89 -20.79 -19.90
N GLY A 371 -5.53 -20.03 -20.80
CA GLY A 371 -6.20 -20.53 -21.98
C GLY A 371 -5.49 -20.16 -23.28
N SER A 372 -5.92 -20.76 -24.38
CA SER A 372 -5.39 -20.47 -25.71
C SER A 372 -5.98 -19.22 -26.37
N ASP A 373 -7.12 -18.74 -25.87
CA ASP A 373 -7.82 -17.57 -26.41
C ASP A 373 -7.54 -16.32 -25.54
N PRO A 374 -6.78 -15.34 -26.05
CA PRO A 374 -6.46 -14.13 -25.30
C PRO A 374 -7.67 -13.17 -25.11
N THR A 375 -8.78 -13.41 -25.79
CA THR A 375 -9.98 -12.58 -25.74
C THR A 375 -10.96 -12.99 -24.66
N THR A 376 -10.78 -14.17 -24.07
CA THR A 376 -11.64 -14.73 -23.03
C THR A 376 -10.87 -14.92 -21.73
N CYS A 377 -11.59 -14.79 -20.63
CA CYS A 377 -11.06 -15.14 -19.31
C CYS A 377 -11.26 -16.63 -19.06
N THR A 378 -10.20 -17.38 -18.92
CA THR A 378 -10.26 -18.78 -18.46
C THR A 378 -10.06 -18.85 -16.96
N THR A 379 -10.44 -20.00 -16.38
CA THR A 379 -10.28 -20.21 -14.93
C THR A 379 -8.82 -19.99 -14.53
N GLY A 380 -8.64 -19.02 -13.68
CA GLY A 380 -7.33 -18.65 -13.18
C GLY A 380 -6.69 -17.43 -13.84
N ASP A 381 -7.27 -16.87 -14.89
CA ASP A 381 -6.79 -15.61 -15.43
C ASP A 381 -7.25 -14.44 -14.55
N GLU A 382 -6.33 -13.51 -14.29
CA GLU A 382 -6.60 -12.26 -13.59
C GLU A 382 -6.86 -11.11 -14.59
N VAL A 383 -6.33 -11.23 -15.80
CA VAL A 383 -6.43 -10.21 -16.86
C VAL A 383 -6.59 -10.86 -18.23
N LYS A 384 -7.36 -10.24 -19.11
CA LYS A 384 -7.42 -10.57 -20.54
C LYS A 384 -6.22 -9.98 -21.26
N LEU A 385 -5.51 -10.78 -22.01
CA LEU A 385 -4.33 -10.33 -22.76
C LEU A 385 -4.70 -9.50 -24.00
N SER A 386 -5.94 -9.59 -24.48
CA SER A 386 -6.39 -8.85 -25.66
C SER A 386 -6.64 -7.37 -25.43
N ASP A 387 -7.07 -6.98 -24.22
CA ASP A 387 -7.47 -5.61 -23.91
C ASP A 387 -7.05 -5.13 -22.51
N GLY A 388 -6.45 -6.01 -21.70
CA GLY A 388 -5.97 -5.69 -20.37
C GLY A 388 -7.08 -5.48 -19.32
N THR A 389 -8.32 -5.82 -19.61
CA THR A 389 -9.41 -5.79 -18.62
C THR A 389 -9.27 -6.92 -17.61
N PHE A 390 -9.68 -6.69 -16.37
CA PHE A 390 -9.62 -7.72 -15.33
C PHE A 390 -10.68 -8.79 -15.53
N CYS A 391 -10.31 -10.04 -15.28
CA CYS A 391 -11.18 -11.19 -15.45
C CYS A 391 -12.12 -11.41 -14.27
N ASN A 392 -11.65 -11.22 -13.06
CA ASN A 392 -12.32 -11.66 -11.84
C ASN A 392 -12.92 -10.46 -11.10
N GLN A 393 -13.97 -9.85 -11.67
CA GLN A 393 -14.64 -8.67 -11.12
C GLN A 393 -15.95 -9.01 -10.37
N GLY A 394 -16.42 -10.26 -10.47
CA GLY A 394 -17.70 -10.67 -9.89
C GLY A 394 -17.64 -11.06 -8.42
N ALA A 395 -18.76 -10.93 -7.71
CA ALA A 395 -18.89 -11.46 -6.36
C ALA A 395 -18.69 -13.01 -6.37
N GLY A 396 -17.97 -13.53 -5.39
CA GLY A 396 -17.73 -14.96 -5.26
C GLY A 396 -16.58 -15.51 -6.10
N VAL A 397 -15.93 -14.70 -6.92
CA VAL A 397 -14.73 -15.11 -7.68
C VAL A 397 -13.48 -14.76 -6.88
N GLU A 398 -12.70 -15.76 -6.52
CA GLU A 398 -11.43 -15.57 -5.83
C GLU A 398 -10.31 -15.39 -6.86
N GLY A 399 -9.48 -14.39 -6.65
CA GLY A 399 -8.30 -14.06 -7.43
C GLY A 399 -7.46 -13.05 -6.67
N ILE A 400 -6.27 -12.74 -7.13
CA ILE A 400 -5.40 -11.76 -6.47
C ILE A 400 -6.02 -10.37 -6.59
N VAL A 401 -6.28 -9.93 -7.82
CA VAL A 401 -6.82 -8.60 -8.11
C VAL A 401 -8.20 -8.42 -7.47
N ASN A 402 -9.11 -9.38 -7.66
CA ASN A 402 -10.45 -9.30 -7.12
C ASN A 402 -10.44 -9.26 -5.57
N THR A 403 -9.63 -10.08 -4.93
CA THR A 403 -9.52 -10.10 -3.47
C THR A 403 -9.02 -8.77 -2.93
N ILE A 404 -7.94 -8.22 -3.48
CA ILE A 404 -7.36 -6.95 -2.99
C ILE A 404 -8.27 -5.77 -3.32
N SER A 405 -8.96 -5.79 -4.48
CA SER A 405 -9.92 -4.75 -4.87
C SER A 405 -11.14 -4.70 -3.95
N ARG A 406 -11.54 -5.85 -3.40
CA ARG A 406 -12.70 -5.96 -2.49
C ARG A 406 -12.40 -5.64 -1.04
N LEU A 407 -11.14 -5.43 -0.66
CA LEU A 407 -10.80 -5.00 0.69
C LEU A 407 -11.49 -3.66 0.98
N LYS A 408 -12.35 -3.65 1.98
CA LYS A 408 -13.13 -2.48 2.44
C LYS A 408 -13.04 -2.38 3.94
N LEU A 409 -13.04 -1.16 4.43
CA LEU A 409 -13.24 -0.83 5.83
C LEU A 409 -14.65 -0.25 5.97
N VAL A 410 -15.43 -0.85 6.87
CA VAL A 410 -16.85 -0.51 7.08
C VAL A 410 -17.01 0.52 8.20
N GLY A 411 -15.93 0.79 8.93
CA GLY A 411 -15.91 1.70 10.06
C GLY A 411 -15.98 0.97 11.41
N TRP A 412 -16.07 1.74 12.47
CA TRP A 412 -16.18 1.22 13.82
C TRP A 412 -17.60 0.72 14.08
N GLN A 413 -17.72 -0.52 14.52
CA GLN A 413 -18.99 -1.07 14.96
C GLN A 413 -18.89 -1.44 16.43
N SER A 414 -19.78 -0.84 17.24
CA SER A 414 -20.02 -1.23 18.63
C SER A 414 -21.22 -2.18 18.66
N THR A 415 -21.03 -3.39 19.18
CA THR A 415 -22.16 -4.28 19.47
C THR A 415 -22.77 -3.87 20.81
N THR A 416 -24.09 -3.81 20.85
CA THR A 416 -24.86 -3.43 22.07
C THR A 416 -24.64 -4.35 23.26
N ASP A 417 -24.07 -5.52 23.04
CA ASP A 417 -23.73 -6.51 24.07
C ASP A 417 -22.26 -6.40 24.57
N GLY A 418 -21.49 -5.47 24.02
CA GLY A 418 -20.09 -5.26 24.40
C GLY A 418 -19.12 -6.38 24.00
N SER A 419 -19.61 -7.41 23.32
CA SER A 419 -18.81 -8.62 23.03
C SER A 419 -17.82 -8.48 21.89
N SER A 420 -17.98 -7.49 21.01
CA SER A 420 -17.05 -7.22 19.92
C SER A 420 -17.16 -5.82 19.36
N SER A 421 -16.57 -4.85 20.03
CA SER A 421 -16.30 -3.54 19.43
C SER A 421 -15.02 -3.63 18.62
N GLY A 422 -15.00 -3.08 17.42
CA GLY A 422 -13.80 -3.05 16.60
C GLY A 422 -14.05 -2.57 15.18
N TRP A 423 -12.96 -2.36 14.46
CA TRP A 423 -13.01 -2.05 13.05
C TRP A 423 -13.51 -3.26 12.26
N LYS A 424 -14.54 -3.06 11.48
CA LYS A 424 -15.08 -4.08 10.60
C LYS A 424 -14.65 -3.80 9.16
N GLY A 425 -14.19 -4.84 8.49
CA GLY A 425 -13.83 -4.81 7.07
C GLY A 425 -14.42 -6.03 6.36
N ASP A 426 -14.74 -5.87 5.09
CA ASP A 426 -15.17 -6.95 4.18
C ASP A 426 -14.00 -7.48 3.35
#